data_845a77ebdd2f2030576e193fe7486582
#
_entry.id   845a77ebdd2f2030576e193fe7486582
#
_cell.length_a   1.000
_cell.length_b   1.000
_cell.length_c   1.000
_cell.angle_alpha   90.00
_cell.angle_beta   90.00
_cell.angle_gamma   90.00
#
_symmetry.space_group_name_H-M   'P 1'
#
loop_
_entity.id
_entity.type
_entity.pdbx_description
1 polymer ?
#
loop_
_entity_poly.entity_id
_entity_poly.type
_entity_poly.pdbx_seq_one_letter_code
_entity_poly.pdbx_strand_id
1 'polypeptide(L)'
;MENLSVNPENYKILVVDDIATNVLLLKTILGKAGYRIVTATGGREALEKVESESPDLILLDIMMPDMNGYEVIERLKADERFCRIPVIFLSALHDSENIVKGFKMGASDYVSKPFNHEELITRVAHHMFIAEAQRVIVRQNEELQETLASRDKMYSVIAHDLRSPIGSLKMLFNTLLDSLDAERVGAGNLDMLRMGNDIAEDTFSLLDNLLKWTKCQTGRMHTVYQDVDLAEVVLFSSKISESVARTKGIVVEYDIPAPIHVRCDVDMVKTIVRNLLSNAIKYSPEAAPGSWSGPATP
;
A
#
# COMPACT_ATOMS: atom_id res chain seq x y z
N MET A 1 -12.13 -12.09 -15.25
CA MET A 1 -11.72 -13.08 -14.22
C MET A 1 -11.13 -14.25 -14.99
N GLU A 2 -9.81 -14.34 -15.07
CA GLU A 2 -9.19 -15.56 -15.59
C GLU A 2 -9.62 -16.71 -14.67
N ASN A 3 -10.20 -17.74 -15.29
CA ASN A 3 -10.52 -18.98 -14.57
C ASN A 3 -9.20 -19.54 -14.02
N LEU A 4 -9.01 -19.52 -12.71
CA LEU A 4 -7.93 -20.21 -12.02
C LEU A 4 -8.10 -21.72 -12.30
N SER A 5 -7.58 -22.19 -13.42
CA SER A 5 -7.52 -23.61 -13.76
C SER A 5 -6.11 -24.09 -13.51
N VAL A 6 -5.96 -24.93 -12.49
CA VAL A 6 -4.70 -25.62 -12.22
C VAL A 6 -4.51 -26.69 -13.30
N ASN A 7 -3.56 -26.49 -14.21
CA ASN A 7 -3.14 -27.57 -15.13
C ASN A 7 -2.08 -28.43 -14.43
N PRO A 8 -2.39 -29.69 -14.07
CA PRO A 8 -1.47 -30.53 -13.30
C PRO A 8 -0.08 -30.71 -13.91
N GLU A 9 0.04 -30.69 -15.24
CA GLU A 9 1.31 -30.84 -15.95
C GLU A 9 2.36 -29.75 -15.62
N ASN A 10 1.91 -28.59 -15.14
CA ASN A 10 2.78 -27.47 -14.78
C ASN A 10 3.35 -27.59 -13.36
N TYR A 11 2.85 -28.53 -12.56
CA TYR A 11 3.21 -28.66 -11.15
C TYR A 11 4.05 -29.87 -10.86
N LYS A 12 5.05 -29.71 -10.01
CA LYS A 12 6.01 -30.72 -9.59
C LYS A 12 5.72 -31.10 -8.14
N ILE A 13 5.47 -32.37 -7.88
CA ILE A 13 5.22 -32.91 -6.55
C ILE A 13 6.40 -33.77 -6.12
N LEU A 14 6.97 -33.47 -4.98
CA LEU A 14 7.98 -34.32 -4.35
C LEU A 14 7.29 -35.32 -3.42
N VAL A 15 7.51 -36.60 -3.69
CA VAL A 15 7.03 -37.73 -2.88
C VAL A 15 8.20 -38.28 -2.08
N VAL A 16 8.06 -38.27 -0.75
CA VAL A 16 9.10 -38.73 0.19
C VAL A 16 8.55 -39.84 1.08
N ASP A 17 9.06 -41.04 0.92
CA ASP A 17 8.72 -42.22 1.71
C ASP A 17 9.88 -43.22 1.61
N ASP A 18 10.28 -43.85 2.70
CA ASP A 18 11.39 -44.83 2.73
C ASP A 18 10.98 -46.19 2.15
N ILE A 19 9.66 -46.44 1.99
CA ILE A 19 9.11 -47.68 1.44
C ILE A 19 8.91 -47.52 -0.08
N ALA A 20 9.74 -48.16 -0.90
CA ALA A 20 9.71 -48.06 -2.35
C ALA A 20 8.34 -48.39 -2.98
N THR A 21 7.55 -49.29 -2.39
CA THR A 21 6.19 -49.62 -2.87
C THR A 21 5.23 -48.44 -2.69
N ASN A 22 5.34 -47.67 -1.62
CA ASN A 22 4.55 -46.46 -1.40
C ASN A 22 4.90 -45.39 -2.41
N VAL A 23 6.21 -45.14 -2.64
CA VAL A 23 6.69 -44.19 -3.64
C VAL A 23 6.16 -44.55 -5.03
N LEU A 24 6.23 -45.83 -5.42
CA LEU A 24 5.76 -46.30 -6.73
C LEU A 24 4.23 -46.10 -6.87
N LEU A 25 3.47 -46.40 -5.83
CA LEU A 25 2.02 -46.24 -5.79
C LEU A 25 1.64 -44.77 -5.94
N LEU A 26 2.22 -43.88 -5.15
CA LEU A 26 1.97 -42.43 -5.18
C LEU A 26 2.37 -41.85 -6.53
N LYS A 27 3.55 -42.24 -7.05
CA LYS A 27 4.00 -41.83 -8.39
C LYS A 27 3.00 -42.24 -9.48
N THR A 28 2.44 -43.46 -9.37
CA THR A 28 1.46 -43.96 -10.35
C THR A 28 0.14 -43.20 -10.26
N ILE A 29 -0.36 -42.96 -9.07
CA ILE A 29 -1.63 -42.23 -8.82
C ILE A 29 -1.53 -40.81 -9.36
N LEU A 30 -0.53 -40.06 -8.91
CA LEU A 30 -0.35 -38.66 -9.23
C LEU A 30 0.10 -38.44 -10.68
N GLY A 31 0.92 -39.35 -11.23
CA GLY A 31 1.29 -39.31 -12.64
C GLY A 31 0.12 -39.52 -13.59
N LYS A 32 -0.86 -40.40 -13.24
CA LYS A 32 -2.10 -40.53 -13.99
C LYS A 32 -2.98 -39.30 -13.90
N ALA A 33 -2.89 -38.53 -12.81
CA ALA A 33 -3.57 -37.24 -12.66
C ALA A 33 -2.86 -36.08 -13.40
N GLY A 34 -1.72 -36.35 -14.06
CA GLY A 34 -1.00 -35.37 -14.88
C GLY A 34 0.13 -34.63 -14.16
N TYR A 35 0.39 -34.87 -12.89
CA TYR A 35 1.44 -34.19 -12.15
C TYR A 35 2.86 -34.71 -12.49
N ARG A 36 3.85 -33.82 -12.45
CA ARG A 36 5.27 -34.20 -12.53
C ARG A 36 5.75 -34.67 -11.18
N ILE A 37 6.31 -35.88 -11.10
CA ILE A 37 6.67 -36.48 -9.82
C ILE A 37 8.20 -36.61 -9.69
N VAL A 38 8.71 -36.03 -8.62
CA VAL A 38 10.07 -36.24 -8.11
C VAL A 38 9.97 -37.13 -6.87
N THR A 39 10.92 -37.98 -6.64
CA THR A 39 10.86 -38.93 -5.52
C THR A 39 12.13 -38.83 -4.67
N ALA A 40 12.00 -39.03 -3.37
CA ALA A 40 13.08 -39.19 -2.41
C ALA A 40 12.77 -40.34 -1.45
N THR A 41 13.80 -41.05 -1.02
CA THR A 41 13.73 -42.23 -0.16
C THR A 41 14.02 -41.94 1.32
N GLY A 42 14.23 -40.67 1.68
CA GLY A 42 14.49 -40.25 3.05
C GLY A 42 14.59 -38.72 3.18
N GLY A 43 14.60 -38.27 4.44
CA GLY A 43 14.52 -36.85 4.74
C GLY A 43 15.69 -36.00 4.21
N ARG A 44 16.89 -36.55 4.21
CA ARG A 44 18.09 -35.83 3.70
C ARG A 44 18.04 -35.64 2.19
N GLU A 45 17.70 -36.70 1.44
CA GLU A 45 17.50 -36.64 0.00
C GLU A 45 16.32 -35.69 -0.36
N ALA A 46 15.28 -35.69 0.47
CA ALA A 46 14.15 -34.77 0.28
C ALA A 46 14.59 -33.30 0.30
N LEU A 47 15.42 -32.88 1.25
CA LEU A 47 15.94 -31.52 1.33
C LEU A 47 16.81 -31.14 0.13
N GLU A 48 17.68 -32.05 -0.33
CA GLU A 48 18.50 -31.88 -1.55
C GLU A 48 17.60 -31.73 -2.79
N LYS A 49 16.52 -32.52 -2.88
CA LYS A 49 15.55 -32.46 -3.99
C LYS A 49 14.72 -31.17 -3.94
N VAL A 50 14.38 -30.66 -2.77
CA VAL A 50 13.68 -29.38 -2.65
C VAL A 50 14.54 -28.24 -3.20
N GLU A 51 15.84 -28.24 -2.91
CA GLU A 51 16.76 -27.21 -3.40
C GLU A 51 17.01 -27.32 -4.91
N SER A 52 17.24 -28.54 -5.43
CA SER A 52 17.56 -28.75 -6.84
C SER A 52 16.35 -28.72 -7.78
N GLU A 53 15.20 -29.17 -7.32
CA GLU A 53 14.02 -29.39 -8.16
C GLU A 53 12.91 -28.36 -7.96
N SER A 54 12.92 -27.63 -6.82
CA SER A 54 11.91 -26.61 -6.47
C SER A 54 10.47 -27.13 -6.64
N PRO A 55 10.04 -28.13 -5.86
CA PRO A 55 8.71 -28.69 -6.00
C PRO A 55 7.63 -27.71 -5.54
N ASP A 56 6.44 -27.86 -6.10
CA ASP A 56 5.27 -27.04 -5.78
C ASP A 56 4.47 -27.57 -4.59
N LEU A 57 4.63 -28.87 -4.26
CA LEU A 57 4.04 -29.55 -3.11
C LEU A 57 4.91 -30.74 -2.68
N ILE A 58 4.92 -31.03 -1.40
CA ILE A 58 5.65 -32.17 -0.83
C ILE A 58 4.65 -33.12 -0.14
N LEU A 59 4.67 -34.37 -0.56
CA LEU A 59 4.06 -35.49 0.19
C LEU A 59 5.16 -36.13 1.01
N LEU A 60 5.05 -36.09 2.33
CA LEU A 60 6.15 -36.42 3.25
C LEU A 60 5.72 -37.47 4.26
N ASP A 61 6.36 -38.62 4.23
CA ASP A 61 6.19 -39.58 5.29
C ASP A 61 6.76 -39.09 6.62
N ILE A 62 6.03 -39.37 7.70
CA ILE A 62 6.46 -38.99 9.04
C ILE A 62 7.53 -39.92 9.55
N MET A 63 7.36 -41.22 9.34
CA MET A 63 8.17 -42.27 9.95
C MET A 63 9.27 -42.76 8.97
N MET A 64 10.39 -42.08 8.93
CA MET A 64 11.53 -42.46 8.11
C MET A 64 12.79 -42.66 8.97
N PRO A 65 13.72 -43.55 8.57
CA PRO A 65 15.00 -43.70 9.25
C PRO A 65 15.88 -42.45 9.07
N ASP A 66 16.84 -42.27 9.95
CA ASP A 66 17.85 -41.18 9.97
C ASP A 66 17.29 -39.75 10.18
N MET A 67 16.32 -39.33 9.39
CA MET A 67 15.65 -38.04 9.48
C MET A 67 14.15 -38.21 9.24
N ASN A 68 13.36 -38.00 10.28
CA ASN A 68 11.92 -38.13 10.21
C ASN A 68 11.23 -36.92 9.55
N GLY A 69 9.95 -37.07 9.18
CA GLY A 69 9.20 -35.99 8.49
C GLY A 69 9.08 -34.70 9.29
N TYR A 70 9.08 -34.77 10.62
CA TYR A 70 9.04 -33.55 11.46
C TYR A 70 10.34 -32.76 11.39
N GLU A 71 11.46 -33.43 11.35
CA GLU A 71 12.78 -32.76 11.19
C GLU A 71 12.93 -32.12 9.80
N VAL A 72 12.36 -32.75 8.78
CA VAL A 72 12.32 -32.20 7.41
C VAL A 72 11.48 -30.93 7.36
N ILE A 73 10.23 -30.97 7.88
CA ILE A 73 9.35 -29.80 7.83
C ILE A 73 9.89 -28.63 8.65
N GLU A 74 10.51 -28.89 9.80
CA GLU A 74 11.15 -27.86 10.63
C GLU A 74 12.20 -27.09 9.84
N ARG A 75 13.07 -27.79 9.11
CA ARG A 75 14.10 -27.17 8.26
C ARG A 75 13.50 -26.41 7.08
N LEU A 76 12.46 -26.97 6.45
CA LEU A 76 11.76 -26.30 5.35
C LEU A 76 11.09 -25.00 5.80
N LYS A 77 10.46 -25.01 6.97
CA LYS A 77 9.75 -23.82 7.50
C LYS A 77 10.71 -22.78 8.08
N ALA A 78 11.93 -23.13 8.43
CA ALA A 78 12.97 -22.21 8.86
C ALA A 78 13.66 -21.47 7.69
N ASP A 79 13.56 -21.95 6.46
CA ASP A 79 14.15 -21.32 5.27
C ASP A 79 13.10 -20.51 4.51
N GLU A 80 13.30 -19.20 4.36
CA GLU A 80 12.38 -18.27 3.66
C GLU A 80 12.10 -18.67 2.20
N ARG A 81 13.05 -19.37 1.55
CA ARG A 81 12.91 -19.83 0.16
C ARG A 81 11.88 -20.96 0.04
N PHE A 82 11.74 -21.81 1.07
CA PHE A 82 10.98 -23.04 1.03
C PHE A 82 9.77 -23.05 1.98
N CYS A 83 9.67 -22.11 2.92
CA CYS A 83 8.62 -22.07 3.96
C CYS A 83 7.21 -22.03 3.40
N ARG A 84 7.03 -21.54 2.18
CA ARG A 84 5.72 -21.43 1.50
C ARG A 84 5.28 -22.69 0.77
N ILE A 85 6.19 -23.67 0.59
CA ILE A 85 5.83 -24.91 -0.09
C ILE A 85 4.84 -25.69 0.80
N PRO A 86 3.66 -26.05 0.29
CA PRO A 86 2.70 -26.87 1.04
C PRO A 86 3.26 -28.28 1.27
N VAL A 87 3.18 -28.73 2.51
CA VAL A 87 3.60 -30.08 2.94
C VAL A 87 2.38 -30.85 3.42
N ILE A 88 2.11 -31.99 2.81
CA ILE A 88 1.07 -32.93 3.20
C ILE A 88 1.75 -34.13 3.84
N PHE A 89 1.48 -34.41 5.10
CA PHE A 89 2.00 -35.59 5.76
C PHE A 89 1.30 -36.88 5.34
N LEU A 90 2.07 -37.95 5.20
CA LEU A 90 1.60 -39.33 5.03
C LEU A 90 1.68 -39.99 6.39
N SER A 91 0.54 -40.36 6.99
CA SER A 91 0.43 -40.85 8.38
C SER A 91 -0.29 -42.19 8.47
N ALA A 92 0.04 -43.00 9.43
CA ALA A 92 -0.72 -44.20 9.72
C ALA A 92 -2.10 -43.86 10.35
N LEU A 93 -3.13 -44.66 10.07
CA LEU A 93 -4.44 -44.56 10.70
C LEU A 93 -4.31 -44.62 12.25
N HIS A 94 -4.93 -43.66 12.96
CA HIS A 94 -5.02 -43.57 14.43
C HIS A 94 -3.97 -42.69 15.15
N ASP A 95 -3.27 -41.82 14.48
CA ASP A 95 -2.21 -41.02 15.09
C ASP A 95 -2.63 -39.54 15.30
N SER A 96 -3.76 -39.34 16.02
CA SER A 96 -4.33 -37.98 16.22
C SER A 96 -3.39 -37.01 16.93
N GLU A 97 -2.52 -37.49 17.83
CA GLU A 97 -1.52 -36.63 18.48
C GLU A 97 -0.44 -36.16 17.49
N ASN A 98 0.00 -37.02 16.60
CA ASN A 98 0.98 -36.71 15.58
C ASN A 98 0.42 -35.76 14.48
N ILE A 99 -0.86 -35.88 14.17
CA ILE A 99 -1.55 -34.95 13.24
C ILE A 99 -1.54 -33.52 13.81
N VAL A 100 -1.96 -33.34 15.07
CA VAL A 100 -1.98 -32.04 15.76
C VAL A 100 -0.55 -31.43 15.82
N LYS A 101 0.45 -32.27 16.11
CA LYS A 101 1.86 -31.88 16.12
C LYS A 101 2.29 -31.40 14.73
N GLY A 102 1.95 -32.13 13.67
CA GLY A 102 2.26 -31.77 12.30
C GLY A 102 1.71 -30.40 11.89
N PHE A 103 0.46 -30.11 12.18
CA PHE A 103 -0.15 -28.79 11.92
C PHE A 103 0.55 -27.66 12.68
N LYS A 104 0.92 -27.88 13.97
CA LYS A 104 1.67 -26.89 14.74
C LYS A 104 3.07 -26.59 14.16
N MET A 105 3.66 -27.55 13.45
CA MET A 105 4.94 -27.41 12.77
C MET A 105 4.81 -26.80 11.36
N GLY A 106 3.59 -26.49 10.90
CA GLY A 106 3.34 -25.83 9.62
C GLY A 106 3.04 -26.78 8.46
N ALA A 107 2.62 -28.03 8.73
CA ALA A 107 2.05 -28.89 7.70
C ALA A 107 0.73 -28.31 7.19
N SER A 108 0.49 -28.45 5.90
CA SER A 108 -0.73 -27.95 5.25
C SER A 108 -1.89 -28.92 5.37
N ASP A 109 -1.61 -30.24 5.39
CA ASP A 109 -2.63 -31.30 5.50
C ASP A 109 -1.95 -32.64 5.86
N TYR A 110 -2.78 -33.69 5.93
CA TYR A 110 -2.33 -35.06 6.08
C TYR A 110 -3.19 -36.03 5.24
N VAL A 111 -2.61 -37.16 4.88
CA VAL A 111 -3.27 -38.27 4.19
C VAL A 111 -2.97 -39.56 4.94
N SER A 112 -4.01 -40.34 5.27
CA SER A 112 -3.83 -41.60 6.00
C SER A 112 -3.40 -42.74 5.10
N LYS A 113 -2.53 -43.58 5.63
CA LYS A 113 -2.18 -44.88 5.03
C LYS A 113 -3.17 -45.98 5.55
N PRO A 114 -3.72 -46.89 4.71
CA PRO A 114 -3.50 -47.02 3.27
C PRO A 114 -4.16 -45.89 2.44
N PHE A 115 -3.51 -45.46 1.34
CA PHE A 115 -3.95 -44.33 0.56
C PHE A 115 -5.26 -44.59 -0.19
N ASN A 116 -6.26 -43.73 0.06
CA ASN A 116 -7.42 -43.62 -0.82
C ASN A 116 -7.05 -42.74 -2.03
N HIS A 117 -7.27 -43.27 -3.23
CA HIS A 117 -6.89 -42.62 -4.49
C HIS A 117 -7.61 -41.29 -4.69
N GLU A 118 -8.93 -41.26 -4.48
CA GLU A 118 -9.73 -40.03 -4.69
C GLU A 118 -9.44 -38.98 -3.64
N GLU A 119 -9.26 -39.38 -2.36
CA GLU A 119 -8.91 -38.50 -1.27
C GLU A 119 -7.56 -37.82 -1.52
N LEU A 120 -6.54 -38.61 -1.90
CA LEU A 120 -5.20 -38.10 -2.19
C LEU A 120 -5.21 -37.03 -3.31
N ILE A 121 -5.84 -37.36 -4.44
CA ILE A 121 -5.92 -36.43 -5.59
C ILE A 121 -6.68 -35.16 -5.19
N THR A 122 -7.80 -35.28 -4.48
CA THR A 122 -8.61 -34.14 -4.05
C THR A 122 -7.82 -33.20 -3.14
N ARG A 123 -7.09 -33.74 -2.15
CA ARG A 123 -6.26 -32.94 -1.24
C ARG A 123 -5.10 -32.24 -1.97
N VAL A 124 -4.40 -32.97 -2.83
CA VAL A 124 -3.32 -32.40 -3.64
C VAL A 124 -3.84 -31.29 -4.53
N ALA A 125 -4.94 -31.52 -5.26
CA ALA A 125 -5.54 -30.51 -6.12
C ALA A 125 -5.99 -29.26 -5.34
N HIS A 126 -6.55 -29.44 -4.15
CA HIS A 126 -6.95 -28.34 -3.27
C HIS A 126 -5.76 -27.48 -2.85
N HIS A 127 -4.68 -28.10 -2.39
CA HIS A 127 -3.48 -27.35 -1.98
C HIS A 127 -2.76 -26.71 -3.15
N MET A 128 -2.77 -27.33 -4.33
CA MET A 128 -2.25 -26.71 -5.56
C MET A 128 -3.07 -25.48 -5.95
N PHE A 129 -4.39 -25.55 -5.86
CA PHE A 129 -5.26 -24.42 -6.13
C PHE A 129 -4.99 -23.24 -5.18
N ILE A 130 -4.84 -23.52 -3.88
CA ILE A 130 -4.52 -22.49 -2.88
C ILE A 130 -3.15 -21.87 -3.17
N ALA A 131 -2.13 -22.66 -3.46
CA ALA A 131 -0.80 -22.17 -3.76
C ALA A 131 -0.79 -21.27 -5.01
N GLU A 132 -1.52 -21.65 -6.06
CA GLU A 132 -1.65 -20.86 -7.27
C GLU A 132 -2.43 -19.56 -7.03
N ALA A 133 -3.54 -19.62 -6.30
CA ALA A 133 -4.29 -18.43 -5.93
C ALA A 133 -3.43 -17.42 -5.17
N GLN A 134 -2.60 -17.88 -4.24
CA GLN A 134 -1.67 -17.04 -3.50
C GLN A 134 -0.61 -16.41 -4.43
N ARG A 135 -0.06 -17.17 -5.38
CA ARG A 135 0.90 -16.66 -6.38
C ARG A 135 0.27 -15.56 -7.24
N VAL A 136 -0.94 -15.77 -7.72
CA VAL A 136 -1.67 -14.78 -8.52
C VAL A 136 -1.93 -13.50 -7.74
N ILE A 137 -2.36 -13.62 -6.47
CA ILE A 137 -2.59 -12.45 -5.59
C ILE A 137 -1.30 -11.66 -5.37
N VAL A 138 -0.19 -12.33 -5.10
CA VAL A 138 1.12 -11.65 -4.89
C VAL A 138 1.51 -10.91 -6.16
N ARG A 139 1.45 -11.57 -7.32
CA ARG A 139 1.80 -10.96 -8.61
C ARG A 139 0.91 -9.75 -8.93
N GLN A 140 -0.40 -9.86 -8.77
CA GLN A 140 -1.32 -8.74 -9.01
C GLN A 140 -1.05 -7.57 -8.07
N ASN A 141 -0.66 -7.84 -6.82
CA ASN A 141 -0.30 -6.81 -5.87
C ASN A 141 0.98 -6.08 -6.27
N GLU A 142 1.99 -6.80 -6.76
CA GLU A 142 3.22 -6.22 -7.30
C GLU A 142 2.95 -5.34 -8.53
N GLU A 143 2.18 -5.83 -9.50
CA GLU A 143 1.77 -5.07 -10.71
C GLU A 143 0.97 -3.80 -10.34
N LEU A 144 0.08 -3.90 -9.35
CA LEU A 144 -0.68 -2.75 -8.84
C LEU A 144 0.23 -1.71 -8.20
N GLN A 145 1.19 -2.13 -7.38
CA GLN A 145 2.18 -1.25 -6.73
C GLN A 145 3.03 -0.50 -7.77
N GLU A 146 3.50 -1.20 -8.80
CA GLU A 146 4.27 -0.58 -9.89
C GLU A 146 3.42 0.45 -10.67
N THR A 147 2.17 0.11 -10.94
CA THR A 147 1.23 1.02 -11.64
C THR A 147 0.98 2.28 -10.82
N LEU A 148 0.74 2.13 -9.50
CA LEU A 148 0.55 3.26 -8.59
C LEU A 148 1.80 4.14 -8.52
N ALA A 149 2.99 3.54 -8.39
CA ALA A 149 4.24 4.28 -8.35
C ALA A 149 4.52 5.06 -9.65
N SER A 150 4.22 4.45 -10.80
CA SER A 150 4.34 5.10 -12.12
C SER A 150 3.39 6.29 -12.27
N ARG A 151 2.13 6.10 -11.87
CA ARG A 151 1.10 7.15 -11.86
C ARG A 151 1.53 8.36 -11.03
N ASP A 152 2.01 8.11 -9.81
CA ASP A 152 2.41 9.17 -8.87
C ASP A 152 3.65 9.94 -9.38
N LYS A 153 4.59 9.23 -10.02
CA LYS A 153 5.72 9.85 -10.71
C LYS A 153 5.25 10.76 -11.85
N MET A 154 4.29 10.31 -12.65
CA MET A 154 3.73 11.09 -13.75
C MET A 154 3.06 12.38 -13.25
N TYR A 155 2.24 12.30 -12.19
CA TYR A 155 1.63 13.50 -11.59
C TYR A 155 2.67 14.49 -11.09
N SER A 156 3.74 14.00 -10.47
CA SER A 156 4.84 14.85 -10.00
C SER A 156 5.55 15.60 -11.16
N VAL A 157 5.79 14.92 -12.29
CA VAL A 157 6.42 15.52 -13.47
C VAL A 157 5.49 16.57 -14.09
N ILE A 158 4.23 16.22 -14.35
CA ILE A 158 3.25 17.13 -14.95
C ILE A 158 3.08 18.40 -14.09
N ALA A 159 2.91 18.24 -12.79
CA ALA A 159 2.73 19.38 -11.91
C ALA A 159 3.99 20.26 -11.82
N HIS A 160 5.19 19.67 -11.88
CA HIS A 160 6.44 20.43 -11.96
C HIS A 160 6.53 21.23 -13.26
N ASP A 161 6.25 20.61 -14.40
CA ASP A 161 6.39 21.23 -15.72
C ASP A 161 5.34 22.30 -15.99
N LEU A 162 4.16 22.19 -15.35
CA LEU A 162 3.13 23.22 -15.40
C LEU A 162 3.38 24.38 -14.44
N ARG A 163 4.10 24.17 -13.33
CA ARG A 163 4.39 25.22 -12.35
C ARG A 163 5.16 26.40 -12.97
N SER A 164 6.16 26.11 -13.81
CA SER A 164 7.01 27.13 -14.42
C SER A 164 6.24 28.09 -15.34
N PRO A 165 5.48 27.63 -16.37
CA PRO A 165 4.74 28.53 -17.25
C PRO A 165 3.62 29.30 -16.51
N ILE A 166 2.94 28.67 -15.55
CA ILE A 166 1.90 29.36 -14.79
C ILE A 166 2.51 30.40 -13.83
N GLY A 167 3.65 30.11 -13.21
CA GLY A 167 4.40 31.09 -12.42
C GLY A 167 4.84 32.29 -13.25
N SER A 168 5.23 32.06 -14.50
CA SER A 168 5.58 33.14 -15.44
C SER A 168 4.36 33.98 -15.84
N LEU A 169 3.21 33.33 -16.10
CA LEU A 169 1.94 34.04 -16.37
C LEU A 169 1.53 34.92 -15.20
N LYS A 170 1.55 34.38 -13.98
CA LYS A 170 1.25 35.12 -12.75
C LYS A 170 2.17 36.34 -12.61
N MET A 171 3.47 36.18 -12.85
CA MET A 171 4.43 37.27 -12.77
C MET A 171 4.15 38.37 -13.82
N LEU A 172 3.78 37.98 -15.05
CA LEU A 172 3.38 38.91 -16.11
C LEU A 172 2.12 39.69 -15.73
N PHE A 173 1.08 39.04 -15.22
CA PHE A 173 -0.13 39.70 -14.77
C PHE A 173 0.15 40.70 -13.63
N ASN A 174 0.93 40.32 -12.63
CA ASN A 174 1.29 41.21 -11.53
C ASN A 174 2.06 42.43 -12.05
N THR A 175 3.04 42.21 -12.93
CA THR A 175 3.82 43.31 -13.52
C THR A 175 2.94 44.25 -14.34
N LEU A 176 2.00 43.73 -15.12
CA LEU A 176 1.02 44.52 -15.86
C LEU A 176 0.12 45.34 -14.93
N LEU A 177 -0.44 44.72 -13.90
CA LEU A 177 -1.31 45.40 -12.93
C LEU A 177 -0.58 46.52 -12.17
N ASP A 178 0.69 46.30 -11.82
CA ASP A 178 1.53 47.28 -11.12
C ASP A 178 1.96 48.45 -12.02
N SER A 179 2.13 48.22 -13.34
CA SER A 179 2.64 49.21 -14.29
C SER A 179 1.57 50.00 -15.05
N LEU A 180 0.33 49.56 -15.03
CA LEU A 180 -0.76 50.17 -15.79
C LEU A 180 -1.43 51.31 -15.01
N ASP A 181 -1.57 52.46 -15.67
CA ASP A 181 -2.37 53.56 -15.17
C ASP A 181 -3.87 53.26 -15.39
N ALA A 182 -4.59 53.08 -14.29
CA ALA A 182 -6.00 52.68 -14.29
C ALA A 182 -6.92 53.65 -15.11
N GLU A 183 -6.54 54.94 -15.19
CA GLU A 183 -7.29 55.94 -15.97
C GLU A 183 -7.12 55.76 -17.48
N ARG A 184 -5.99 55.23 -17.92
CA ARG A 184 -5.67 55.05 -19.36
C ARG A 184 -6.15 53.73 -19.95
N VAL A 185 -6.31 52.68 -19.12
CA VAL A 185 -6.65 51.33 -19.61
C VAL A 185 -8.15 51.10 -19.71
N GLY A 186 -8.95 51.86 -18.99
CA GLY A 186 -10.39 51.67 -18.89
C GLY A 186 -10.77 50.51 -17.91
N ALA A 187 -11.82 50.71 -17.12
CA ALA A 187 -12.22 49.83 -16.03
C ALA A 187 -12.44 48.36 -16.47
N GLY A 188 -13.06 48.14 -17.64
CA GLY A 188 -13.31 46.78 -18.13
C GLY A 188 -12.05 45.96 -18.46
N ASN A 189 -11.00 46.61 -18.99
CA ASN A 189 -9.74 45.93 -19.29
C ASN A 189 -8.95 45.62 -18.00
N LEU A 190 -9.02 46.49 -17.00
CA LEU A 190 -8.40 46.29 -15.71
C LEU A 190 -9.05 45.11 -14.96
N ASP A 191 -10.37 45.00 -15.05
CA ASP A 191 -11.10 43.87 -14.45
C ASP A 191 -10.77 42.53 -15.14
N MET A 192 -10.59 42.53 -16.47
CA MET A 192 -10.12 41.34 -17.20
C MET A 192 -8.70 40.91 -16.79
N LEU A 193 -7.81 41.87 -16.59
CA LEU A 193 -6.43 41.58 -16.12
C LEU A 193 -6.43 41.01 -14.70
N ARG A 194 -7.24 41.57 -13.78
CA ARG A 194 -7.40 41.05 -12.44
C ARG A 194 -7.93 39.63 -12.46
N MET A 195 -8.98 39.40 -13.25
CA MET A 195 -9.56 38.06 -13.41
C MET A 195 -8.53 37.05 -13.97
N GLY A 196 -7.69 37.45 -14.93
CA GLY A 196 -6.59 36.61 -15.45
C GLY A 196 -5.55 36.28 -14.38
N ASN A 197 -5.20 37.25 -13.55
CA ASN A 197 -4.28 37.07 -12.43
C ASN A 197 -4.84 36.11 -11.39
N ASP A 198 -6.11 36.26 -11.03
CA ASP A 198 -6.79 35.38 -10.07
C ASP A 198 -6.84 33.92 -10.55
N ILE A 199 -7.13 33.72 -11.86
CA ILE A 199 -7.11 32.38 -12.47
C ILE A 199 -5.69 31.78 -12.45
N ALA A 200 -4.67 32.56 -12.74
CA ALA A 200 -3.28 32.11 -12.70
C ALA A 200 -2.84 31.73 -11.26
N GLU A 201 -3.24 32.51 -10.26
CA GLU A 201 -2.99 32.27 -8.84
C GLU A 201 -3.68 31.00 -8.36
N ASP A 202 -4.97 30.84 -8.66
CA ASP A 202 -5.75 29.64 -8.30
C ASP A 202 -5.14 28.39 -8.95
N THR A 203 -4.74 28.45 -10.23
CA THR A 203 -4.12 27.34 -10.95
C THR A 203 -2.75 26.98 -10.37
N PHE A 204 -1.94 27.98 -10.03
CA PHE A 204 -0.65 27.76 -9.37
C PHE A 204 -0.82 27.07 -8.02
N SER A 205 -1.81 27.51 -7.23
CA SER A 205 -2.14 26.92 -5.94
C SER A 205 -2.61 25.46 -6.06
N LEU A 206 -3.42 25.15 -7.06
CA LEU A 206 -3.85 23.77 -7.35
C LEU A 206 -2.67 22.87 -7.69
N LEU A 207 -1.75 23.33 -8.53
CA LEU A 207 -0.55 22.56 -8.88
C LEU A 207 0.39 22.36 -7.69
N ASP A 208 0.55 23.38 -6.84
CA ASP A 208 1.36 23.26 -5.63
C ASP A 208 0.77 22.24 -4.65
N ASN A 209 -0.55 22.26 -4.49
CA ASN A 209 -1.27 21.29 -3.69
C ASN A 209 -1.14 19.86 -4.25
N LEU A 210 -1.25 19.68 -5.58
CA LEU A 210 -1.07 18.39 -6.24
C LEU A 210 0.34 17.83 -6.04
N LEU A 211 1.38 18.69 -6.16
CA LEU A 211 2.77 18.29 -5.89
C LEU A 211 3.02 17.90 -4.43
N LYS A 212 2.42 18.62 -3.48
CA LYS A 212 2.51 18.27 -2.05
C LYS A 212 1.81 16.95 -1.77
N TRP A 213 0.64 16.75 -2.38
CA TRP A 213 -0.12 15.51 -2.24
C TRP A 213 0.65 14.31 -2.79
N THR A 214 1.24 14.41 -3.99
CA THR A 214 2.05 13.33 -4.58
C THR A 214 3.29 13.01 -3.75
N LYS A 215 3.96 14.01 -3.16
CA LYS A 215 5.10 13.80 -2.25
C LYS A 215 4.68 13.08 -0.97
N CYS A 216 3.49 13.40 -0.45
CA CYS A 216 2.94 12.75 0.74
C CYS A 216 2.63 11.27 0.47
N GLN A 217 1.98 10.96 -0.66
CA GLN A 217 1.63 9.59 -1.08
C GLN A 217 2.87 8.71 -1.31
N THR A 218 3.93 9.27 -1.86
CA THR A 218 5.16 8.51 -2.17
C THR A 218 6.12 8.36 -0.97
N GLY A 219 5.71 8.80 0.22
CA GLY A 219 6.57 8.77 1.41
C GLY A 219 7.84 9.63 1.33
N ARG A 220 7.96 10.47 0.29
CA ARG A 220 9.11 11.37 0.07
C ARG A 220 9.02 12.67 0.86
N MET A 221 7.97 12.84 1.66
CA MET A 221 7.82 13.97 2.56
C MET A 221 8.60 13.67 3.83
N HIS A 222 9.77 14.27 3.99
CA HIS A 222 10.52 14.20 5.22
C HIS A 222 9.83 15.07 6.26
N THR A 223 9.16 14.43 7.22
CA THR A 223 8.50 15.09 8.34
C THR A 223 9.54 15.43 9.42
N VAL A 224 9.69 16.71 9.74
CA VAL A 224 10.59 17.18 10.80
C VAL A 224 9.76 17.53 12.04
N TYR A 225 9.70 16.60 12.98
CA TYR A 225 8.96 16.80 14.23
C TYR A 225 9.73 17.72 15.18
N GLN A 226 9.04 18.76 15.69
CA GLN A 226 9.54 19.71 16.69
C GLN A 226 8.53 19.85 17.81
N ASP A 227 9.01 20.08 19.02
CA ASP A 227 8.15 20.41 20.16
C ASP A 227 7.90 21.92 20.14
N VAL A 228 6.65 22.31 19.93
CA VAL A 228 6.25 23.71 19.75
C VAL A 228 4.96 24.04 20.50
N ASP A 229 4.75 25.30 20.81
CA ASP A 229 3.43 25.80 21.21
C ASP A 229 2.57 26.00 19.97
N LEU A 230 1.50 25.21 19.85
CA LEU A 230 0.56 25.27 18.73
C LEU A 230 -0.12 26.63 18.62
N ALA A 231 -0.37 27.31 19.77
CA ALA A 231 -0.96 28.63 19.79
C ALA A 231 -0.10 29.66 19.06
N GLU A 232 1.23 29.65 19.30
CA GLU A 232 2.17 30.53 18.59
C GLU A 232 2.20 30.25 17.09
N VAL A 233 2.20 28.97 16.68
CA VAL A 233 2.22 28.58 15.27
C VAL A 233 0.94 29.05 14.56
N VAL A 234 -0.21 28.91 15.19
CA VAL A 234 -1.51 29.37 14.64
C VAL A 234 -1.51 30.88 14.51
N LEU A 235 -1.19 31.61 15.56
CA LEU A 235 -1.16 33.10 15.56
C LEU A 235 -0.16 33.65 14.55
N PHE A 236 1.00 33.02 14.38
CA PHE A 236 1.97 33.45 13.39
C PHE A 236 1.45 33.21 11.95
N SER A 237 0.83 32.07 11.71
CA SER A 237 0.34 31.67 10.38
C SER A 237 -0.87 32.49 9.93
N SER A 238 -1.66 33.00 10.86
CA SER A 238 -2.89 33.75 10.57
C SER A 238 -2.65 35.22 10.20
N LYS A 239 -1.50 35.80 10.57
CA LYS A 239 -1.18 37.23 10.28
C LYS A 239 -1.32 37.61 8.82
N ILE A 240 -0.92 36.75 7.89
CA ILE A 240 -1.03 36.99 6.44
C ILE A 240 -2.51 37.01 6.03
N SER A 241 -3.30 36.06 6.55
CA SER A 241 -4.73 35.94 6.25
C SER A 241 -5.57 37.07 6.85
N GLU A 242 -5.13 37.68 7.94
CA GLU A 242 -5.81 38.85 8.56
C GLU A 242 -5.83 40.06 7.61
N SER A 243 -4.76 40.31 6.86
CA SER A 243 -4.73 41.42 5.93
C SER A 243 -5.79 41.27 4.83
N VAL A 244 -5.97 40.04 4.33
CA VAL A 244 -7.00 39.72 3.33
C VAL A 244 -8.40 39.76 3.94
N ALA A 245 -8.59 39.32 5.18
CA ALA A 245 -9.86 39.40 5.88
C ALA A 245 -10.30 40.85 6.07
N ARG A 246 -9.38 41.75 6.44
CA ARG A 246 -9.67 43.18 6.63
C ARG A 246 -10.12 43.86 5.33
N THR A 247 -9.59 43.52 4.18
CA THR A 247 -10.05 44.07 2.89
C THR A 247 -11.47 43.66 2.55
N LYS A 248 -11.96 42.53 3.11
CA LYS A 248 -13.34 42.06 3.00
C LYS A 248 -14.24 42.52 4.15
N GLY A 249 -13.74 43.31 5.09
CA GLY A 249 -14.49 43.72 6.29
C GLY A 249 -14.72 42.58 7.29
N ILE A 250 -13.95 41.47 7.19
CA ILE A 250 -14.08 40.31 8.07
C ILE A 250 -13.15 40.50 9.27
N VAL A 251 -13.67 40.33 10.49
CA VAL A 251 -12.91 40.32 11.72
C VAL A 251 -12.56 38.87 12.08
N VAL A 252 -11.27 38.61 12.32
CA VAL A 252 -10.78 37.30 12.78
C VAL A 252 -10.55 37.38 14.28
N GLU A 253 -11.27 36.59 15.05
CA GLU A 253 -11.13 36.48 16.51
C GLU A 253 -10.44 35.16 16.86
N TYR A 254 -9.59 35.17 17.89
CA TYR A 254 -8.83 34.01 18.33
C TYR A 254 -9.25 33.64 19.76
N ASP A 255 -9.82 32.44 19.92
CA ASP A 255 -10.05 31.81 21.20
C ASP A 255 -9.18 30.55 21.29
N ILE A 256 -7.95 30.74 21.73
CA ILE A 256 -6.95 29.69 21.82
C ILE A 256 -6.48 29.58 23.27
N PRO A 257 -6.84 28.47 23.97
CA PRO A 257 -6.28 28.23 25.30
C PRO A 257 -4.79 27.98 25.17
N ALA A 258 -3.97 28.79 25.82
CA ALA A 258 -2.51 28.71 25.77
C ALA A 258 -1.93 28.31 27.13
N PRO A 259 -0.76 27.62 27.15
CA PRO A 259 -0.02 27.03 26.02
C PRO A 259 -0.54 25.63 25.61
N ILE A 260 -0.41 25.27 24.32
CA ILE A 260 -0.73 23.92 23.82
C ILE A 260 0.54 23.33 23.23
N HIS A 261 1.28 22.55 24.03
CA HIS A 261 2.52 21.91 23.57
C HIS A 261 2.22 20.65 22.77
N VAL A 262 2.71 20.60 21.54
CA VAL A 262 2.55 19.46 20.64
C VAL A 262 3.87 19.17 19.91
N ARG A 263 4.10 17.90 19.60
CA ARG A 263 5.20 17.47 18.74
C ARG A 263 4.69 17.29 17.32
N CYS A 264 5.00 18.24 16.45
CA CYS A 264 4.49 18.26 15.08
C CYS A 264 5.52 18.81 14.09
N ASP A 265 5.22 18.66 12.80
CA ASP A 265 5.92 19.38 11.73
C ASP A 265 5.29 20.77 11.59
N VAL A 266 6.07 21.79 11.89
CA VAL A 266 5.63 23.19 11.92
C VAL A 266 5.13 23.67 10.56
N ASP A 267 5.79 23.28 9.49
CA ASP A 267 5.43 23.73 8.13
C ASP A 267 4.15 23.06 7.64
N MET A 268 3.90 21.82 8.04
CA MET A 268 2.61 21.16 7.81
C MET A 268 1.48 21.86 8.55
N VAL A 269 1.66 22.17 9.84
CA VAL A 269 0.65 22.88 10.64
C VAL A 269 0.38 24.26 10.08
N LYS A 270 1.40 25.04 9.72
CA LYS A 270 1.24 26.33 9.05
C LYS A 270 0.44 26.22 7.76
N THR A 271 0.68 25.17 6.97
CA THR A 271 -0.03 24.94 5.73
C THR A 271 -1.52 24.61 5.97
N ILE A 272 -1.82 23.79 6.98
CA ILE A 272 -3.20 23.45 7.38
C ILE A 272 -3.93 24.71 7.83
N VAL A 273 -3.35 25.47 8.75
CA VAL A 273 -3.95 26.71 9.30
C VAL A 273 -4.25 27.71 8.19
N ARG A 274 -3.28 27.95 7.31
CA ARG A 274 -3.44 28.88 6.17
C ARG A 274 -4.55 28.43 5.22
N ASN A 275 -4.64 27.15 4.91
CA ASN A 275 -5.69 26.62 4.03
C ASN A 275 -7.07 26.76 4.66
N LEU A 276 -7.21 26.45 5.95
CA LEU A 276 -8.49 26.59 6.67
C LEU A 276 -8.92 28.04 6.76
N LEU A 277 -8.04 28.96 7.12
CA LEU A 277 -8.34 30.40 7.20
C LEU A 277 -8.66 30.99 5.83
N SER A 278 -7.89 30.65 4.80
CA SER A 278 -8.15 31.10 3.43
C SER A 278 -9.54 30.67 2.95
N ASN A 279 -9.92 29.40 3.22
CA ASN A 279 -11.25 28.89 2.90
C ASN A 279 -12.34 29.62 3.69
N ALA A 280 -12.15 29.83 4.99
CA ALA A 280 -13.10 30.55 5.82
C ALA A 280 -13.33 31.97 5.32
N ILE A 281 -12.25 32.72 4.99
CA ILE A 281 -12.35 34.08 4.45
C ILE A 281 -12.97 34.10 3.03
N LYS A 282 -12.63 33.09 2.19
CA LYS A 282 -13.16 33.00 0.82
C LYS A 282 -14.68 32.80 0.80
N TYR A 283 -15.18 31.97 1.69
CA TYR A 283 -16.60 31.60 1.74
C TYR A 283 -17.43 32.42 2.75
N SER A 284 -16.82 33.30 3.53
CA SER A 284 -17.56 34.25 4.37
C SER A 284 -18.16 35.35 3.48
N PRO A 285 -19.44 35.70 3.69
CA PRO A 285 -20.06 36.85 3.01
C PRO A 285 -19.34 38.13 3.43
N GLU A 286 -19.20 39.07 2.50
CA GLU A 286 -18.70 40.41 2.83
C GLU A 286 -19.59 41.02 3.90
N ALA A 287 -18.99 41.44 5.01
CA ALA A 287 -19.75 42.10 6.07
C ALA A 287 -20.27 43.46 5.55
N ALA A 288 -21.61 43.63 5.57
CA ALA A 288 -22.15 44.94 5.31
C ALA A 288 -21.60 45.95 6.31
N PRO A 289 -21.13 47.15 5.87
CA PRO A 289 -20.58 48.14 6.81
C PRO A 289 -21.62 48.48 7.89
N GLY A 290 -21.37 48.09 9.11
CA GLY A 290 -22.17 48.41 10.29
C GLY A 290 -22.99 47.29 10.94
N SER A 291 -22.90 46.04 10.53
CA SER A 291 -23.78 44.96 11.03
C SER A 291 -23.15 43.94 11.98
N TRP A 292 -22.04 44.25 12.66
CA TRP A 292 -21.48 43.35 13.66
C TRP A 292 -21.98 43.72 15.07
N SER A 293 -22.98 42.99 15.55
CA SER A 293 -23.30 42.91 16.97
C SER A 293 -22.61 41.65 17.52
N GLY A 294 -21.56 41.83 18.30
CA GLY A 294 -20.86 40.72 18.95
C GLY A 294 -21.80 39.83 19.75
N PRO A 295 -21.40 38.57 20.03
CA PRO A 295 -22.21 37.70 20.85
C PRO A 295 -22.40 38.33 22.22
N ALA A 296 -23.65 38.42 22.64
CA ALA A 296 -23.99 38.81 24.01
C ALA A 296 -23.30 37.77 24.93
N THR A 297 -22.34 38.21 25.74
CA THR A 297 -21.79 37.43 26.85
C THR A 297 -22.91 37.05 27.82
N PRO A 298 -23.00 35.78 28.27
CA PRO A 298 -23.98 35.35 29.25
C PRO A 298 -23.77 35.99 30.60
#